data_942a97a440a9699c31a614508c407a67
#
_entry.id   942a97a440a9699c31a614508c407a67
#
_cell.length_a   1.000
_cell.length_b   1.000
_cell.length_c   1.000
_cell.angle_alpha   90.00
_cell.angle_beta   90.00
_cell.angle_gamma   90.00
#
_symmetry.space_group_name_H-M   'P 1'
#
loop_
_entity.id
_entity.type
_entity.pdbx_description
1 polymer ?
#
loop_
_entity_poly.entity_id
_entity_poly.type
_entity_poly.pdbx_seq_one_letter_code
_entity_poly.pdbx_strand_id
1 'polypeptide(L)'
;MKSVVWNRPLTTELRGKKEIIPSWIWNGLPYRLTDALHRMLPPEGCEEIRIHSTQSCFLTLCGGENSPLNLTLSADEMAQAVSLFCGGSLYAHSETIQNGYISLPDGLRVGVCGRASVEQGHVIGVRDITGLILRLPCVMTVDASVVCALLRSFRLSKGVLV
;
A
#
# COMPACT_ATOMS: atom_id res chain seq x y z
N MET A 1 18.95 -22.59 17.25
CA MET A 1 17.89 -22.06 16.37
C MET A 1 17.15 -20.98 17.15
N LYS A 2 17.33 -19.71 16.80
CA LYS A 2 16.61 -18.59 17.46
C LYS A 2 15.32 -18.37 16.69
N SER A 3 14.18 -18.57 17.34
CA SER A 3 12.86 -18.25 16.81
C SER A 3 12.76 -16.74 16.57
N VAL A 4 12.53 -16.33 15.34
CA VAL A 4 12.22 -14.94 14.99
C VAL A 4 10.78 -14.69 15.43
N VAL A 5 10.62 -13.97 16.53
CA VAL A 5 9.30 -13.51 16.97
C VAL A 5 8.94 -12.28 16.15
N TRP A 6 8.00 -12.44 15.24
CA TRP A 6 7.37 -11.34 14.50
C TRP A 6 6.38 -10.61 15.42
N ASN A 7 6.90 -9.74 16.28
CA ASN A 7 6.10 -8.91 17.18
C ASN A 7 6.53 -7.44 17.06
N ARG A 8 6.43 -6.89 15.83
CA ARG A 8 6.46 -5.43 15.65
C ARG A 8 5.05 -4.99 15.29
N PRO A 9 4.43 -4.12 16.08
CA PRO A 9 3.22 -3.44 15.64
C PRO A 9 3.58 -2.62 14.39
N LEU A 10 2.74 -2.70 13.35
CA LEU A 10 2.86 -1.95 12.09
C LEU A 10 2.70 -0.42 12.26
N THR A 11 2.73 0.05 13.49
CA THR A 11 2.59 1.46 13.85
C THR A 11 3.79 1.92 14.64
N THR A 12 4.62 2.76 14.02
CA THR A 12 5.67 3.48 14.74
C THR A 12 5.01 4.62 15.52
N GLU A 13 4.91 4.48 16.84
CA GLU A 13 4.48 5.57 17.72
C GLU A 13 5.59 6.61 17.83
N LEU A 14 5.47 7.73 17.13
CA LEU A 14 6.26 8.91 17.37
C LEU A 14 5.43 9.93 18.15
N ARG A 15 5.76 10.10 19.45
CA ARG A 15 5.21 11.13 20.36
C ARG A 15 3.69 11.14 20.52
N GLY A 16 3.06 9.98 20.70
CA GLY A 16 1.64 9.90 21.04
C GLY A 16 0.65 10.20 19.93
N LYS A 17 1.12 10.41 18.68
CA LYS A 17 0.28 10.42 17.46
C LYS A 17 0.59 9.17 16.65
N LYS A 18 -0.43 8.37 16.42
CA LYS A 18 -0.37 7.20 15.55
C LYS A 18 -0.05 7.69 14.14
N GLU A 19 1.08 7.27 13.57
CA GLU A 19 1.42 7.58 12.19
C GLU A 19 0.53 6.75 11.28
N ILE A 20 -0.39 7.41 10.57
CA ILE A 20 -1.42 6.76 9.73
C ILE A 20 -0.79 6.18 8.47
N ILE A 21 0.17 6.91 7.90
CA ILE A 21 0.95 6.49 6.74
C ILE A 21 2.41 6.41 7.18
N PRO A 22 3.08 5.26 7.01
CA PRO A 22 4.50 5.11 7.36
C PRO A 22 5.38 6.18 6.71
N SER A 23 6.35 6.70 7.46
CA SER A 23 7.23 7.80 7.00
C SER A 23 7.98 7.50 5.71
N TRP A 24 8.35 6.25 5.45
CA TRP A 24 9.03 5.84 4.23
C TRP A 24 8.13 5.90 2.99
N ILE A 25 6.80 5.85 3.13
CA ILE A 25 5.86 6.08 2.02
C ILE A 25 5.95 7.54 1.57
N TRP A 26 5.97 8.48 2.51
CA TRP A 26 6.10 9.90 2.19
C TRP A 26 7.36 10.20 1.38
N ASN A 27 8.46 9.51 1.69
CA ASN A 27 9.73 9.65 0.96
C ASN A 27 9.68 9.12 -0.47
N GLY A 28 8.75 8.20 -0.78
CA GLY A 28 8.54 7.65 -2.12
C GLY A 28 7.55 8.44 -2.98
N LEU A 29 6.89 9.47 -2.42
CA LEU A 29 5.88 10.24 -3.11
C LEU A 29 6.42 11.59 -3.61
N PRO A 30 6.03 12.05 -4.82
CA PRO A 30 6.31 13.42 -5.28
C PRO A 30 5.71 14.45 -4.33
N TYR A 31 6.42 15.59 -4.17
CA TYR A 31 6.02 16.64 -3.23
C TYR A 31 4.57 17.14 -3.43
N ARG A 32 4.14 17.33 -4.68
CA ARG A 32 2.77 17.78 -4.99
C ARG A 32 1.71 16.81 -4.47
N LEU A 33 1.97 15.50 -4.57
CA LEU A 33 1.06 14.49 -4.06
C LEU A 33 1.10 14.43 -2.53
N THR A 34 2.29 14.50 -1.94
CA THR A 34 2.46 14.57 -0.49
C THR A 34 1.69 15.75 0.11
N ASP A 35 1.81 16.94 -0.48
CA ASP A 35 1.11 18.14 -0.04
C ASP A 35 -0.43 18.02 -0.19
N ALA A 36 -0.91 17.44 -1.29
CA ALA A 36 -2.34 17.17 -1.48
C ALA A 36 -2.88 16.17 -0.45
N LEU A 37 -2.13 15.11 -0.17
CA LEU A 37 -2.49 14.11 0.84
C LEU A 37 -2.53 14.70 2.24
N HIS A 38 -1.57 15.54 2.62
CA HIS A 38 -1.57 16.21 3.94
C HIS A 38 -2.80 17.09 4.15
N ARG A 39 -3.33 17.70 3.09
CA ARG A 39 -4.54 18.53 3.18
C ARG A 39 -5.83 17.71 3.26
N MET A 40 -5.86 16.53 2.66
CA MET A 40 -7.08 15.75 2.47
C MET A 40 -7.18 14.52 3.35
N LEU A 41 -6.08 14.06 3.94
CA LEU A 41 -6.06 12.85 4.75
C LEU A 41 -6.78 13.10 6.09
N PRO A 42 -7.87 12.36 6.37
CA PRO A 42 -8.57 12.49 7.63
C PRO A 42 -7.80 11.81 8.78
N PRO A 43 -8.14 12.11 10.04
CA PRO A 43 -7.50 11.50 11.21
C PRO A 43 -7.61 9.97 11.26
N GLU A 44 -8.65 9.42 10.68
CA GLU A 44 -8.93 7.97 10.62
C GLU A 44 -8.04 7.24 9.61
N GLY A 45 -7.43 7.99 8.68
CA GLY A 45 -6.55 7.45 7.65
C GLY A 45 -7.26 7.06 6.37
N CYS A 46 -6.56 6.29 5.55
CA CYS A 46 -7.07 5.79 4.28
C CYS A 46 -6.65 4.34 4.06
N GLU A 47 -7.43 3.64 3.25
CA GLU A 47 -7.21 2.24 2.86
C GLU A 47 -6.32 2.13 1.62
N GLU A 48 -6.44 3.10 0.71
CA GLU A 48 -5.76 3.01 -0.58
C GLU A 48 -5.45 4.40 -1.14
N ILE A 49 -4.27 4.54 -1.74
CA ILE A 49 -3.87 5.70 -2.53
C ILE A 49 -3.64 5.21 -3.96
N ARG A 50 -4.42 5.73 -4.90
CA ARG A 50 -4.27 5.48 -6.35
C ARG A 50 -3.60 6.67 -7.00
N ILE A 51 -2.45 6.44 -7.56
CA ILE A 51 -1.61 7.44 -8.22
C ILE A 51 -1.68 7.20 -9.71
N HIS A 52 -1.96 8.24 -10.48
CA HIS A 52 -2.08 8.15 -11.94
C HIS A 52 -1.32 9.28 -12.65
N SER A 53 -0.80 8.96 -13.84
CA SER A 53 -0.23 9.94 -14.77
C SER A 53 -1.15 10.31 -15.94
N THR A 54 -2.28 9.62 -16.09
CA THR A 54 -3.23 9.82 -17.19
C THR A 54 -4.60 10.29 -16.74
N GLN A 55 -4.87 10.24 -15.45
CA GLN A 55 -6.12 10.66 -14.83
C GLN A 55 -5.86 11.18 -13.41
N SER A 56 -6.90 11.69 -12.75
CA SER A 56 -6.79 12.16 -11.37
C SER A 56 -6.35 11.05 -10.42
N CYS A 57 -5.52 11.40 -9.43
CA CYS A 57 -5.21 10.53 -8.31
C CYS A 57 -6.41 10.45 -7.36
N PHE A 58 -6.55 9.35 -6.63
CA PHE A 58 -7.64 9.09 -5.70
C PHE A 58 -7.13 8.62 -4.36
N LEU A 59 -7.88 8.97 -3.33
CA LEU A 59 -7.75 8.48 -1.98
C LEU A 59 -9.01 7.67 -1.64
N THR A 60 -8.86 6.43 -1.21
CA THR A 60 -9.97 5.66 -0.63
C THR A 60 -9.87 5.75 0.88
N LEU A 61 -10.86 6.36 1.51
CA LEU A 61 -10.93 6.53 2.96
C LEU A 61 -11.26 5.20 3.65
N CYS A 62 -10.94 5.10 4.94
CA CYS A 62 -11.40 3.99 5.77
C CYS A 62 -12.93 3.97 5.77
N GLY A 63 -13.52 2.87 5.26
CA GLY A 63 -14.96 2.77 5.00
C GLY A 63 -15.34 2.77 3.52
N GLY A 64 -14.35 2.86 2.61
CA GLY A 64 -14.53 2.64 1.17
C GLY A 64 -14.94 3.87 0.36
N GLU A 65 -15.08 5.05 0.97
CA GLU A 65 -15.38 6.28 0.23
C GLU A 65 -14.17 6.73 -0.62
N ASN A 66 -14.42 7.01 -1.90
CA ASN A 66 -13.39 7.50 -2.83
C ASN A 66 -13.40 9.03 -2.90
N SER A 67 -12.25 9.64 -2.68
CA SER A 67 -12.04 11.09 -2.73
C SER A 67 -11.00 11.44 -3.81
N PRO A 68 -11.35 12.21 -4.86
CA PRO A 68 -10.41 12.65 -5.87
C PRO A 68 -9.47 13.70 -5.30
N LEU A 69 -8.17 13.57 -5.60
CA LEU A 69 -7.15 14.54 -5.18
C LEU A 69 -7.03 15.74 -6.13
N ASN A 70 -7.77 15.75 -7.25
CA ASN A 70 -7.69 16.75 -8.31
C ASN A 70 -6.24 17.01 -8.78
N LEU A 71 -5.46 15.96 -8.80
CA LEU A 71 -4.05 15.95 -9.13
C LEU A 71 -3.74 14.78 -10.07
N THR A 72 -3.00 15.05 -11.13
CA THR A 72 -2.41 14.05 -12.04
C THR A 72 -0.91 14.22 -12.00
N LEU A 73 -0.16 13.12 -11.91
CA LEU A 73 1.29 13.17 -11.97
C LEU A 73 1.75 13.30 -13.42
N SER A 74 2.88 13.96 -13.63
CA SER A 74 3.59 13.88 -14.92
C SER A 74 4.26 12.50 -15.07
N ALA A 75 4.67 12.15 -16.27
CA ALA A 75 5.43 10.93 -16.52
C ALA A 75 6.74 10.89 -15.73
N ASP A 76 7.42 12.02 -15.59
CA ASP A 76 8.66 12.15 -14.82
C ASP A 76 8.42 11.96 -13.31
N GLU A 77 7.36 12.57 -12.75
CA GLU A 77 6.96 12.37 -11.36
C GLU A 77 6.60 10.91 -11.09
N MET A 78 5.94 10.24 -12.04
CA MET A 78 5.63 8.81 -11.94
C MET A 78 6.90 7.96 -11.95
N ALA A 79 7.83 8.22 -12.88
CA ALA A 79 9.10 7.52 -12.95
C ALA A 79 9.94 7.74 -11.68
N GLN A 80 9.94 8.95 -11.14
CA GLN A 80 10.60 9.26 -9.88
C GLN A 80 9.99 8.47 -8.71
N ALA A 81 8.66 8.41 -8.60
CA ALA A 81 7.98 7.64 -7.55
C ALA A 81 8.32 6.15 -7.64
N VAL A 82 8.29 5.57 -8.84
CA VAL A 82 8.69 4.16 -9.06
C VAL A 82 10.14 3.93 -8.62
N SER A 83 11.05 4.80 -9.02
CA SER A 83 12.47 4.70 -8.65
C SER A 83 12.68 4.77 -7.13
N LEU A 84 11.99 5.68 -6.45
CA LEU A 84 12.08 5.84 -5.00
C LEU A 84 11.52 4.62 -4.26
N PHE A 85 10.37 4.07 -4.69
CA PHE A 85 9.83 2.84 -4.11
C PHE A 85 10.72 1.62 -4.36
N CYS A 86 11.49 1.61 -5.45
CA CYS A 86 12.49 0.58 -5.73
C CYS A 86 13.84 0.81 -5.03
N GLY A 87 13.96 1.82 -4.15
CA GLY A 87 15.23 2.16 -3.50
C GLY A 87 16.33 2.54 -4.50
N GLY A 88 15.97 3.11 -5.67
CA GLY A 88 16.87 3.48 -6.75
C GLY A 88 17.27 2.32 -7.69
N SER A 89 16.84 1.09 -7.42
CA SER A 89 17.20 -0.08 -8.24
C SER A 89 15.98 -0.83 -8.76
N LEU A 90 15.49 -0.45 -9.94
CA LEU A 90 14.39 -1.18 -10.60
C LEU A 90 14.77 -2.65 -10.89
N TYR A 91 16.06 -2.91 -11.17
CA TYR A 91 16.53 -4.26 -11.46
C TYR A 91 16.31 -5.21 -10.27
N ALA A 92 16.51 -4.74 -9.05
CA ALA A 92 16.29 -5.54 -7.84
C ALA A 92 14.82 -5.96 -7.65
N HIS A 93 13.90 -5.24 -8.29
CA HIS A 93 12.45 -5.49 -8.24
C HIS A 93 11.87 -6.05 -9.54
N SER A 94 12.72 -6.44 -10.53
CA SER A 94 12.28 -6.85 -11.87
C SER A 94 11.26 -7.99 -11.84
N GLU A 95 11.47 -9.02 -11.02
CA GLU A 95 10.57 -10.16 -10.87
C GLU A 95 9.21 -9.74 -10.27
N THR A 96 9.21 -8.90 -9.23
CA THR A 96 7.97 -8.45 -8.60
C THR A 96 7.22 -7.47 -9.48
N ILE A 97 7.91 -6.59 -10.22
CA ILE A 97 7.30 -5.68 -11.20
C ILE A 97 6.68 -6.47 -12.34
N GLN A 98 7.32 -7.54 -12.81
CA GLN A 98 6.75 -8.47 -13.78
C GLN A 98 5.42 -9.06 -13.29
N ASN A 99 5.31 -9.34 -12.00
CA ASN A 99 4.11 -9.81 -11.33
C ASN A 99 3.13 -8.68 -10.93
N GLY A 100 3.37 -7.44 -11.35
CA GLY A 100 2.49 -6.29 -11.18
C GLY A 100 2.60 -5.57 -9.84
N TYR A 101 3.70 -5.72 -9.09
CA TYR A 101 3.89 -5.02 -7.82
C TYR A 101 5.36 -4.75 -7.48
N ILE A 102 5.57 -3.77 -6.59
CA ILE A 102 6.86 -3.51 -5.93
C ILE A 102 6.70 -3.96 -4.49
N SER A 103 7.63 -4.80 -4.01
CA SER A 103 7.71 -5.19 -2.60
C SER A 103 8.37 -4.09 -1.78
N LEU A 104 7.74 -3.70 -0.68
CA LEU A 104 8.22 -2.67 0.21
C LEU A 104 8.64 -3.26 1.56
N PRO A 105 9.38 -2.49 2.39
CA PRO A 105 9.62 -2.87 3.78
C PRO A 105 8.31 -3.21 4.50
N ASP A 106 8.39 -4.04 5.52
CA ASP A 106 7.26 -4.49 6.34
C ASP A 106 6.19 -5.34 5.59
N GLY A 107 6.52 -5.84 4.40
CA GLY A 107 5.66 -6.73 3.62
C GLY A 107 4.54 -6.02 2.86
N LEU A 108 4.52 -4.70 2.84
CA LEU A 108 3.60 -3.92 2.02
C LEU A 108 3.94 -4.06 0.54
N ARG A 109 2.94 -3.83 -0.30
CA ARG A 109 3.09 -3.90 -1.77
C ARG A 109 2.50 -2.66 -2.41
N VAL A 110 3.20 -2.16 -3.42
CA VAL A 110 2.67 -1.15 -4.35
C VAL A 110 2.32 -1.87 -5.63
N GLY A 111 1.03 -1.92 -5.97
CA GLY A 111 0.57 -2.41 -7.27
C GLY A 111 1.06 -1.50 -8.38
N VAL A 112 1.47 -2.08 -9.50
CA VAL A 112 2.02 -1.37 -10.66
C VAL A 112 1.11 -1.57 -11.86
N CYS A 113 0.66 -0.49 -12.48
CA CYS A 113 -0.11 -0.47 -13.71
C CYS A 113 0.72 0.17 -14.84
N GLY A 114 0.83 -0.52 -15.96
CA GLY A 114 1.60 -0.06 -17.11
C GLY A 114 1.37 -0.95 -18.32
N ARG A 115 2.24 -0.84 -19.31
CA ARG A 115 2.21 -1.65 -20.49
C ARG A 115 3.01 -2.95 -20.27
N ALA A 116 2.35 -4.11 -20.36
CA ALA A 116 3.03 -5.38 -20.29
C ALA A 116 3.92 -5.60 -21.54
N SER A 117 5.14 -6.06 -21.31
CA SER A 117 6.01 -6.64 -22.35
C SER A 117 5.77 -8.14 -22.37
N VAL A 118 5.39 -8.67 -23.52
CA VAL A 118 5.03 -10.09 -23.67
C VAL A 118 5.98 -10.76 -24.65
N GLU A 119 6.52 -11.91 -24.30
CA GLU A 119 7.33 -12.76 -25.16
C GLU A 119 6.82 -14.21 -25.05
N GLN A 120 6.59 -14.84 -26.19
CA GLN A 120 6.08 -16.22 -26.27
C GLN A 120 4.81 -16.47 -25.41
N GLY A 121 3.93 -15.45 -25.27
CA GLY A 121 2.71 -15.54 -24.47
C GLY A 121 2.89 -15.31 -22.96
N HIS A 122 4.11 -15.07 -22.52
CA HIS A 122 4.42 -14.78 -21.10
C HIS A 122 4.77 -13.30 -20.90
N VAL A 123 4.30 -12.71 -19.79
CA VAL A 123 4.72 -11.36 -19.38
C VAL A 123 6.16 -11.43 -18.92
N ILE A 124 7.03 -10.66 -19.58
CA ILE A 124 8.46 -10.57 -19.23
C ILE A 124 8.81 -9.25 -18.52
N GLY A 125 7.87 -8.35 -18.38
CA GLY A 125 8.06 -7.09 -17.67
C GLY A 125 6.91 -6.12 -17.84
N VAL A 126 6.97 -5.02 -17.11
CA VAL A 126 6.03 -3.89 -17.22
C VAL A 126 6.83 -2.63 -17.52
N ARG A 127 6.41 -1.87 -18.50
CA ARG A 127 7.01 -0.59 -18.90
C ARG A 127 5.91 0.47 -19.06
N ASP A 128 6.33 1.72 -19.28
CA ASP A 128 5.41 2.85 -19.40
C ASP A 128 4.42 2.86 -18.22
N ILE A 129 4.97 2.82 -16.99
CA ILE A 129 4.15 2.76 -15.78
C ILE A 129 3.32 4.05 -15.70
N THR A 130 2.00 3.92 -15.67
CA THR A 130 1.03 5.02 -15.63
C THR A 130 0.22 5.05 -14.35
N GLY A 131 0.33 4.03 -13.50
CA GLY A 131 -0.39 3.96 -12.25
C GLY A 131 0.34 3.17 -11.17
N LEU A 132 0.17 3.63 -9.92
CA LEU A 132 0.60 2.94 -8.70
C LEU A 132 -0.58 2.86 -7.74
N ILE A 133 -0.71 1.73 -7.05
CA ILE A 133 -1.77 1.48 -6.08
C ILE A 133 -1.12 1.09 -4.75
N LEU A 134 -1.21 1.96 -3.75
CA LEU A 134 -0.73 1.71 -2.41
C LEU A 134 -1.90 1.31 -1.53
N ARG A 135 -1.89 0.08 -1.01
CA ARG A 135 -2.84 -0.35 0.02
C ARG A 135 -2.23 -0.19 1.39
N LEU A 136 -2.98 0.45 2.27
CA LEU A 136 -2.57 0.79 3.63
C LEU A 136 -3.45 0.03 4.63
N PRO A 137 -2.88 -0.44 5.75
CA PRO A 137 -3.67 -1.06 6.80
C PRO A 137 -4.57 -0.01 7.45
N CYS A 138 -5.87 -0.20 7.33
CA CYS A 138 -6.84 0.61 8.05
C CYS A 138 -7.18 -0.06 9.38
N VAL A 139 -7.12 0.70 10.47
CA VAL A 139 -7.52 0.18 11.79
C VAL A 139 -9.03 0.28 11.89
N MET A 140 -9.70 -0.81 11.57
CA MET A 140 -11.13 -0.93 11.85
C MET A 140 -11.34 -1.63 13.20
N THR A 141 -12.11 -1.00 14.07
CA THR A 141 -12.58 -1.68 15.29
C THR A 141 -13.79 -2.54 14.92
N VAL A 142 -13.58 -3.83 14.77
CA VAL A 142 -14.67 -4.79 14.54
C VAL A 142 -15.10 -5.36 15.89
N ASP A 143 -16.39 -5.30 16.21
CA ASP A 143 -16.92 -6.02 17.36
C ASP A 143 -16.97 -7.53 17.06
N ALA A 144 -15.95 -8.23 17.51
CA ALA A 144 -15.83 -9.66 17.37
C ALA A 144 -16.47 -10.44 18.56
N SER A 145 -17.22 -9.77 19.43
CA SER A 145 -17.76 -10.37 20.68
C SER A 145 -18.60 -11.61 20.40
N VAL A 146 -19.44 -11.58 19.36
CA VAL A 146 -20.31 -12.70 18.96
C VAL A 146 -19.47 -13.89 18.51
N VAL A 147 -18.45 -13.67 17.67
CA VAL A 147 -17.56 -14.72 17.17
C VAL A 147 -16.74 -15.30 18.32
N CYS A 148 -16.22 -14.46 19.20
CA CYS A 148 -15.48 -14.89 20.39
C CYS A 148 -16.35 -15.71 21.35
N ALA A 149 -17.61 -15.32 21.56
CA ALA A 149 -18.57 -16.08 22.37
C ALA A 149 -18.86 -17.46 21.78
N LEU A 150 -19.07 -17.52 20.46
CA LEU A 150 -19.29 -18.75 19.72
C LEU A 150 -18.07 -19.70 19.83
N LEU A 151 -16.87 -19.20 19.61
CA LEU A 151 -15.63 -19.99 19.71
C LEU A 151 -15.42 -20.54 21.12
N ARG A 152 -15.74 -19.75 22.15
CA ARG A 152 -15.67 -20.22 23.56
C ARG A 152 -16.70 -21.31 23.87
N SER A 153 -17.92 -21.22 23.30
CA SER A 153 -18.99 -22.19 23.53
C SER A 153 -18.66 -23.56 22.98
N PHE A 154 -17.92 -23.64 21.87
CA PHE A 154 -17.58 -24.90 21.22
C PHE A 154 -16.39 -25.64 21.85
N ARG A 155 -15.70 -25.09 22.85
CA ARG A 155 -14.49 -25.67 23.47
C ARG A 155 -13.50 -26.25 22.44
N LEU A 156 -13.28 -25.50 21.37
CA LEU A 156 -12.43 -25.97 20.27
C LEU A 156 -10.98 -26.05 20.75
N SER A 157 -10.43 -27.27 20.73
CA SER A 157 -9.00 -27.50 21.00
C SER A 157 -8.10 -27.35 19.78
N LYS A 158 -8.70 -27.10 18.60
CA LYS A 158 -8.02 -26.92 17.29
C LYS A 158 -8.34 -25.55 16.74
N GLY A 159 -7.45 -25.01 15.91
CA GLY A 159 -7.64 -23.71 15.27
C GLY A 159 -8.90 -23.67 14.41
N VAL A 160 -9.49 -22.48 14.30
CA VAL A 160 -10.64 -22.20 13.44
C VAL A 160 -10.16 -21.30 12.32
N LEU A 161 -10.49 -21.66 11.09
CA LEU A 161 -10.32 -20.82 9.92
C LEU A 161 -11.65 -20.08 9.70
N VAL A 162 -11.59 -18.76 9.72
CA VAL A 162 -12.72 -17.86 9.44
C VAL A 162 -12.51 -17.18 8.12
#